data_0fe69ff59c681cc9cfe0377eacd0f74a
#
_entry.id   0fe69ff59c681cc9cfe0377eacd0f74a
#
_cell.length_a   1.000
_cell.length_b   1.000
_cell.length_c   1.000
_cell.angle_alpha   90.00
_cell.angle_beta   90.00
_cell.angle_gamma   90.00
#
_symmetry.space_group_name_H-M   'P 1'
#
loop_
_entity.id
_entity.type
_entity.pdbx_description
1 polymer ?
#
loop_
_entity_poly.entity_id
_entity_poly.type
_entity_poly.pdbx_seq_one_letter_code
_entity_poly.pdbx_strand_id
1 'polypeptide(L)'
;MKEVNLLSSAAVLRALYDNKKDIYDVIAEFIRASIKQKSIRVFDSMECTELLLSEFGFRIPEAIVKSCLKNRLKKNGEIDLIDGRYCVSSKFSLNEQAEKDFSTSRNNYEKIITELTAYCESRIIVPIDRSRLKSDFEAYLLNPEKAKEYTSIIANFILVNEETPEFRSKINQIEEGLILYTGIRYSPNLSTLGHWSSELTIFIDTEHLFN
;
A
#
# COMPACT_ATOMS: atom_id res chain seq x y z
N MET A 1 -13.80 11.74 8.62
CA MET A 1 -13.34 10.74 7.62
C MET A 1 -11.90 10.39 7.98
N LYS A 2 -11.55 9.09 8.12
CA LYS A 2 -10.14 8.71 8.22
C LYS A 2 -9.49 9.04 6.88
N GLU A 3 -8.42 9.80 6.90
CA GLU A 3 -7.61 10.09 5.72
C GLU A 3 -7.04 8.77 5.19
N VAL A 4 -7.41 8.41 3.98
CA VAL A 4 -6.88 7.21 3.30
C VAL A 4 -5.41 7.48 3.00
N ASN A 5 -4.53 6.61 3.46
CA ASN A 5 -3.10 6.81 3.31
C ASN A 5 -2.48 5.70 2.46
N LEU A 6 -2.38 5.97 1.16
CA LEU A 6 -1.81 5.05 0.19
C LEU A 6 -0.35 4.67 0.54
N LEU A 7 0.47 5.61 1.02
CA LEU A 7 1.87 5.36 1.35
C LEU A 7 2.01 4.41 2.54
N SER A 8 1.22 4.63 3.60
CA SER A 8 1.18 3.70 4.74
C SER A 8 0.72 2.31 4.30
N SER A 9 -0.28 2.23 3.43
CA SER A 9 -0.79 0.96 2.89
C SER A 9 0.25 0.26 2.01
N ALA A 10 1.01 1.01 1.21
CA ALA A 10 2.11 0.48 0.41
C ALA A 10 3.21 -0.13 1.29
N ALA A 11 3.59 0.55 2.38
CA ALA A 11 4.54 0.00 3.34
C ALA A 11 4.05 -1.32 3.96
N VAL A 12 2.76 -1.41 4.32
CA VAL A 12 2.13 -2.67 4.79
C VAL A 12 2.20 -3.74 3.71
N LEU A 13 1.87 -3.37 2.45
CA LEU A 13 1.91 -4.30 1.32
C LEU A 13 3.29 -4.93 1.17
N ARG A 14 4.34 -4.13 1.28
CA ARG A 14 5.73 -4.63 1.24
C ARG A 14 6.05 -5.55 2.42
N ALA A 15 5.74 -5.13 3.65
CA ALA A 15 5.97 -5.93 4.85
C ALA A 15 5.28 -7.30 4.80
N LEU A 16 4.02 -7.34 4.38
CA LEU A 16 3.27 -8.58 4.22
C LEU A 16 3.84 -9.46 3.09
N TYR A 17 4.30 -8.84 1.98
CA TYR A 17 4.90 -9.57 0.87
C TYR A 17 6.21 -10.26 1.29
N ASP A 18 7.05 -9.61 2.07
CA ASP A 18 8.28 -10.20 2.60
C ASP A 18 8.01 -11.43 3.46
N ASN A 19 6.91 -11.40 4.23
CA ASN A 19 6.52 -12.50 5.09
C ASN A 19 5.84 -13.66 4.34
N LYS A 20 4.97 -13.36 3.37
CA LYS A 20 4.12 -14.36 2.69
C LYS A 20 4.64 -14.80 1.33
N LYS A 21 5.31 -13.92 0.59
CA LYS A 21 5.83 -14.14 -0.77
C LYS A 21 4.80 -14.48 -1.86
N ASP A 22 3.51 -14.60 -1.52
CA ASP A 22 2.39 -14.77 -2.45
C ASP A 22 1.49 -13.54 -2.39
N ILE A 23 1.40 -12.84 -3.49
CA ILE A 23 0.67 -11.57 -3.59
C ILE A 23 -0.84 -11.75 -3.35
N TYR A 24 -1.43 -12.89 -3.71
CA TYR A 24 -2.82 -13.18 -3.42
C TYR A 24 -3.08 -13.35 -1.92
N ASP A 25 -2.13 -13.95 -1.19
CA ASP A 25 -2.22 -14.09 0.26
C ASP A 25 -2.09 -12.72 0.94
N VAL A 26 -1.24 -11.85 0.40
CA VAL A 26 -1.09 -10.47 0.87
C VAL A 26 -2.39 -9.69 0.67
N ILE A 27 -2.98 -9.74 -0.54
CA ILE A 27 -4.27 -9.07 -0.82
C ILE A 27 -5.37 -9.63 0.08
N ALA A 28 -5.38 -10.94 0.34
CA ALA A 28 -6.34 -11.55 1.26
C ALA A 28 -6.25 -10.98 2.69
N GLU A 29 -5.05 -10.60 3.17
CA GLU A 29 -4.92 -9.93 4.48
C GLU A 29 -5.53 -8.51 4.46
N PHE A 30 -5.38 -7.75 3.38
CA PHE A 30 -6.05 -6.46 3.24
C PHE A 30 -7.58 -6.60 3.21
N ILE A 31 -8.10 -7.65 2.54
CA ILE A 31 -9.53 -7.96 2.54
C ILE A 31 -10.00 -8.30 3.97
N ARG A 32 -9.27 -9.15 4.71
CA ARG A 32 -9.58 -9.47 6.11
C ARG A 32 -9.58 -8.23 6.99
N ALA A 33 -8.56 -7.39 6.84
CA ALA A 33 -8.45 -6.14 7.59
C ALA A 33 -9.64 -5.20 7.32
N SER A 34 -10.06 -5.04 6.06
CA SER A 34 -11.23 -4.23 5.68
C SER A 34 -12.52 -4.76 6.33
N ILE A 35 -12.76 -6.06 6.20
CA ILE A 35 -13.96 -6.72 6.76
C ILE A 35 -14.00 -6.54 8.27
N LYS A 36 -12.88 -6.80 8.96
CA LYS A 36 -12.77 -6.64 10.42
C LYS A 36 -12.99 -5.19 10.85
N GLN A 37 -12.33 -4.24 10.19
CA GLN A 37 -12.38 -2.81 10.54
C GLN A 37 -13.77 -2.22 10.37
N LYS A 38 -14.52 -2.64 9.35
CA LYS A 38 -15.88 -2.19 9.07
C LYS A 38 -16.96 -3.05 9.70
N SER A 39 -16.59 -4.15 10.36
CA SER A 39 -17.53 -5.12 10.96
C SER A 39 -18.57 -5.64 9.96
N ILE A 40 -18.15 -5.85 8.70
CA ILE A 40 -19.02 -6.29 7.62
C ILE A 40 -19.33 -7.77 7.80
N ARG A 41 -20.60 -8.15 7.55
CA ARG A 41 -21.06 -9.53 7.64
C ARG A 41 -21.43 -10.13 6.29
N VAL A 42 -21.94 -9.30 5.39
CA VAL A 42 -22.38 -9.73 4.05
C VAL A 42 -21.90 -8.70 3.03
N PHE A 43 -21.30 -9.16 1.94
CA PHE A 43 -20.75 -8.30 0.90
C PHE A 43 -20.63 -9.06 -0.43
N ASP A 44 -20.42 -8.33 -1.53
CA ASP A 44 -20.02 -8.88 -2.82
C ASP A 44 -18.59 -8.47 -3.20
N SER A 45 -18.12 -8.92 -4.36
CA SER A 45 -16.75 -8.62 -4.80
C SER A 45 -16.54 -7.17 -5.17
N MET A 46 -17.57 -6.47 -5.65
CA MET A 46 -17.49 -5.05 -6.00
C MET A 46 -17.41 -4.20 -4.74
N GLU A 47 -18.31 -4.44 -3.77
CA GLU A 47 -18.26 -3.82 -2.44
C GLU A 47 -16.90 -4.03 -1.78
N CYS A 48 -16.30 -5.23 -1.90
CA CYS A 48 -14.97 -5.51 -1.38
C CYS A 48 -13.88 -4.69 -2.08
N THR A 49 -13.99 -4.50 -3.40
CA THR A 49 -13.06 -3.65 -4.16
C THR A 49 -13.14 -2.19 -3.73
N GLU A 50 -14.36 -1.68 -3.51
CA GLU A 50 -14.60 -0.32 -3.01
C GLU A 50 -14.06 -0.13 -1.59
N LEU A 51 -14.16 -1.16 -0.74
CA LEU A 51 -13.56 -1.15 0.59
C LEU A 51 -12.04 -1.05 0.54
N LEU A 52 -11.37 -1.80 -0.32
CA LEU A 52 -9.92 -1.71 -0.49
C LEU A 52 -9.49 -0.32 -0.96
N LEU A 53 -10.28 0.30 -1.83
CA LEU A 53 -10.03 1.67 -2.26
C LEU A 53 -10.26 2.68 -1.12
N SER A 54 -11.38 2.56 -0.40
CA SER A 54 -11.74 3.52 0.65
C SER A 54 -10.89 3.42 1.92
N GLU A 55 -10.37 2.23 2.25
CA GLU A 55 -9.60 2.02 3.48
C GLU A 55 -8.09 2.11 3.27
N PHE A 56 -7.60 1.74 2.09
CA PHE A 56 -6.17 1.61 1.80
C PHE A 56 -5.70 2.40 0.56
N GLY A 57 -6.60 3.02 -0.19
CA GLY A 57 -6.28 3.69 -1.45
C GLY A 57 -5.97 2.74 -2.61
N PHE A 58 -6.22 1.43 -2.45
CA PHE A 58 -5.86 0.41 -3.42
C PHE A 58 -6.96 0.19 -4.45
N ARG A 59 -6.69 0.54 -5.70
CA ARG A 59 -7.51 0.19 -6.86
C ARG A 59 -7.08 -1.18 -7.38
N ILE A 60 -7.62 -2.25 -6.80
CA ILE A 60 -7.33 -3.62 -7.21
C ILE A 60 -8.39 -4.08 -8.19
N PRO A 61 -8.02 -4.70 -9.34
CA PRO A 61 -8.98 -5.26 -10.28
C PRO A 61 -9.92 -6.28 -9.60
N GLU A 62 -11.22 -6.18 -9.89
CA GLU A 62 -12.24 -7.05 -9.27
C GLU A 62 -11.97 -8.55 -9.50
N ALA A 63 -11.40 -8.91 -10.65
CA ALA A 63 -11.02 -10.29 -10.95
C ALA A 63 -10.01 -10.86 -9.93
N ILE A 64 -9.06 -10.02 -9.47
CA ILE A 64 -8.09 -10.38 -8.45
C ILE A 64 -8.78 -10.54 -7.09
N VAL A 65 -9.66 -9.60 -6.73
CA VAL A 65 -10.45 -9.67 -5.50
C VAL A 65 -11.31 -10.94 -5.49
N LYS A 66 -12.02 -11.24 -6.57
CA LYS A 66 -12.78 -12.50 -6.73
C LYS A 66 -11.91 -13.73 -6.54
N SER A 67 -10.71 -13.74 -7.10
CA SER A 67 -9.76 -14.84 -6.94
C SER A 67 -9.34 -15.01 -5.47
N CYS A 68 -9.03 -13.93 -4.76
CA CYS A 68 -8.69 -13.96 -3.34
C CYS A 68 -9.85 -14.47 -2.49
N LEU A 69 -11.07 -13.95 -2.72
CA LEU A 69 -12.26 -14.37 -2.00
C LEU A 69 -12.53 -15.88 -2.19
N LYS A 70 -12.45 -16.38 -3.43
CA LYS A 70 -12.71 -17.78 -3.74
C LYS A 70 -11.59 -18.71 -3.25
N ASN A 71 -10.34 -18.39 -3.60
CA ASN A 71 -9.22 -19.33 -3.50
C ASN A 71 -8.44 -19.19 -2.18
N ARG A 72 -8.71 -18.15 -1.38
CA ARG A 72 -8.12 -17.94 -0.06
C ARG A 72 -9.19 -17.98 1.02
N LEU A 73 -10.03 -16.96 1.14
CA LEU A 73 -10.98 -16.85 2.24
C LEU A 73 -12.03 -17.96 2.25
N LYS A 74 -12.70 -18.22 1.11
CA LYS A 74 -13.72 -19.28 1.03
C LYS A 74 -13.10 -20.67 1.19
N LYS A 75 -11.97 -20.94 0.54
CA LYS A 75 -11.25 -22.22 0.69
C LYS A 75 -10.87 -22.52 2.13
N ASN A 76 -10.53 -21.48 2.90
CA ASN A 76 -10.21 -21.61 4.33
C ASN A 76 -11.47 -21.68 5.23
N GLY A 77 -12.68 -21.55 4.66
CA GLY A 77 -13.93 -21.55 5.41
C GLY A 77 -14.18 -20.27 6.20
N GLU A 78 -13.50 -19.18 5.88
CA GLU A 78 -13.64 -17.88 6.54
C GLU A 78 -14.87 -17.12 6.06
N ILE A 79 -15.29 -17.38 4.81
CA ILE A 79 -16.51 -16.85 4.20
C ILE A 79 -17.25 -17.95 3.44
N ASP A 80 -18.57 -17.84 3.36
CA ASP A 80 -19.45 -18.68 2.55
C ASP A 80 -20.09 -17.87 1.44
N LEU A 81 -20.41 -18.50 0.32
CA LEU A 81 -21.16 -17.87 -0.77
C LEU A 81 -22.63 -18.34 -0.70
N ILE A 82 -23.52 -17.43 -0.34
CA ILE A 82 -24.96 -17.67 -0.18
C ILE A 82 -25.70 -16.66 -1.08
N ASP A 83 -26.54 -17.13 -1.95
CA ASP A 83 -27.36 -16.31 -2.86
C ASP A 83 -26.54 -15.23 -3.64
N GLY A 84 -25.33 -15.59 -4.05
CA GLY A 84 -24.44 -14.71 -4.82
C GLY A 84 -23.66 -13.68 -3.98
N ARG A 85 -23.85 -13.66 -2.65
CA ARG A 85 -23.12 -12.79 -1.73
C ARG A 85 -22.22 -13.57 -0.78
N TYR A 86 -21.10 -12.99 -0.38
CA TYR A 86 -20.21 -13.57 0.60
C TYR A 86 -20.69 -13.24 2.01
N CYS A 87 -20.81 -14.27 2.85
CA CYS A 87 -21.19 -14.17 4.25
C CYS A 87 -19.99 -14.55 5.13
N VAL A 88 -19.65 -13.71 6.10
CA VAL A 88 -18.55 -13.95 7.03
C VAL A 88 -18.92 -15.07 8.01
N SER A 89 -18.09 -16.11 8.08
CA SER A 89 -18.26 -17.25 8.97
C SER A 89 -17.69 -17.00 10.37
N SER A 90 -17.97 -17.91 11.31
CA SER A 90 -17.39 -17.86 12.67
C SER A 90 -15.87 -18.17 12.69
N LYS A 91 -15.33 -18.74 11.61
CA LYS A 91 -13.90 -19.03 11.46
C LYS A 91 -13.09 -17.85 10.95
N PHE A 92 -13.75 -16.74 10.62
CA PHE A 92 -13.07 -15.56 10.12
C PHE A 92 -12.15 -14.97 11.18
N SER A 93 -10.89 -14.79 10.84
CA SER A 93 -9.90 -14.15 11.70
C SER A 93 -8.86 -13.39 10.88
N LEU A 94 -8.37 -12.28 11.42
CA LEU A 94 -7.19 -11.61 10.91
C LEU A 94 -5.97 -12.15 11.66
N ASN A 95 -4.90 -12.42 10.93
CA ASN A 95 -3.65 -12.92 11.50
C ASN A 95 -3.02 -11.87 12.42
N GLU A 96 -2.57 -12.26 13.62
CA GLU A 96 -1.93 -11.36 14.59
C GLU A 96 -0.67 -10.70 14.03
N GLN A 97 0.11 -11.41 13.22
CA GLN A 97 1.30 -10.84 12.58
C GLN A 97 0.90 -9.76 11.58
N ALA A 98 -0.14 -9.99 10.78
CA ALA A 98 -0.68 -8.99 9.87
C ALA A 98 -1.17 -7.74 10.63
N GLU A 99 -1.85 -7.90 11.75
CA GLU A 99 -2.26 -6.75 12.61
C GLU A 99 -1.06 -5.94 13.09
N LYS A 100 0.02 -6.61 13.49
CA LYS A 100 1.28 -5.95 13.88
C LYS A 100 1.90 -5.20 12.70
N ASP A 101 1.96 -5.82 11.52
CA ASP A 101 2.51 -5.22 10.32
C ASP A 101 1.71 -3.96 9.92
N PHE A 102 0.37 -4.02 9.97
CA PHE A 102 -0.50 -2.86 9.75
C PHE A 102 -0.23 -1.73 10.76
N SER A 103 -0.12 -2.05 12.04
CA SER A 103 0.11 -1.04 13.09
C SER A 103 1.51 -0.43 13.01
N THR A 104 2.53 -1.26 12.78
CA THR A 104 3.93 -0.83 12.70
C THR A 104 4.15 0.09 11.50
N SER A 105 3.68 -0.30 10.31
CA SER A 105 3.85 0.51 9.09
C SER A 105 3.10 1.84 9.19
N ARG A 106 1.89 1.84 9.79
CA ARG A 106 1.16 3.09 10.06
C ARG A 106 1.94 4.01 11.01
N ASN A 107 2.48 3.48 12.09
CA ASN A 107 3.27 4.25 13.04
C ASN A 107 4.56 4.80 12.42
N ASN A 108 5.23 4.01 11.59
CA ASN A 108 6.43 4.44 10.87
C ASN A 108 6.12 5.59 9.92
N TYR A 109 5.03 5.50 9.18
CA TYR A 109 4.58 6.57 8.31
C TYR A 109 4.25 7.86 9.09
N GLU A 110 3.48 7.77 10.17
CA GLU A 110 3.15 8.94 11.01
C GLU A 110 4.41 9.57 11.65
N LYS A 111 5.43 8.78 11.97
CA LYS A 111 6.74 9.32 12.40
C LYS A 111 7.39 10.14 11.29
N ILE A 112 7.47 9.61 10.07
CA ILE A 112 8.03 10.34 8.92
C ILE A 112 7.30 11.68 8.74
N ILE A 113 5.97 11.68 8.76
CA ILE A 113 5.18 12.91 8.62
C ILE A 113 5.41 13.89 9.77
N THR A 114 5.58 13.40 10.99
CA THR A 114 5.88 14.25 12.16
C THR A 114 7.26 14.89 12.03
N GLU A 115 8.27 14.10 11.64
CA GLU A 115 9.63 14.58 11.41
C GLU A 115 9.68 15.58 10.25
N LEU A 116 8.97 15.30 9.14
CA LEU A 116 8.84 16.23 8.00
C LEU A 116 8.14 17.53 8.42
N THR A 117 7.07 17.45 9.22
CA THR A 117 6.36 18.64 9.70
C THR A 117 7.31 19.51 10.55
N ALA A 118 8.02 18.92 11.51
CA ALA A 118 8.99 19.64 12.33
C ALA A 118 10.14 20.25 11.50
N TYR A 119 10.58 19.52 10.46
CA TYR A 119 11.59 20.02 9.53
C TYR A 119 11.08 21.26 8.76
N CYS A 120 9.82 21.23 8.28
CA CYS A 120 9.20 22.37 7.62
C CYS A 120 9.05 23.56 8.58
N GLU A 121 8.52 23.36 9.78
CA GLU A 121 8.32 24.40 10.79
C GLU A 121 9.63 25.08 11.18
N SER A 122 10.76 24.36 11.14
CA SER A 122 12.09 24.93 11.42
C SER A 122 12.63 25.84 10.30
N ARG A 123 12.03 25.84 9.11
CA ARG A 123 12.52 26.53 7.90
C ARG A 123 11.53 27.48 7.28
N ILE A 124 10.26 27.36 7.58
CA ILE A 124 9.18 28.18 7.04
C ILE A 124 8.53 28.94 8.17
N ILE A 125 8.38 30.26 7.99
CA ILE A 125 7.79 31.16 8.99
C ILE A 125 6.25 31.06 9.00
N VAL A 126 5.66 30.57 7.89
CA VAL A 126 4.20 30.48 7.74
C VAL A 126 3.72 29.16 8.38
N PRO A 127 2.54 29.15 9.02
CA PRO A 127 1.95 27.93 9.54
C PRO A 127 1.83 26.82 8.48
N ILE A 128 2.24 25.59 8.85
CA ILE A 128 2.22 24.45 7.95
C ILE A 128 0.82 23.82 7.93
N ASP A 129 0.23 23.70 6.75
CA ASP A 129 -0.94 22.86 6.53
C ASP A 129 -0.51 21.39 6.44
N ARG A 130 -0.69 20.65 7.54
CA ARG A 130 -0.27 19.25 7.65
C ARG A 130 -1.00 18.34 6.65
N SER A 131 -2.27 18.58 6.34
CA SER A 131 -3.01 17.79 5.36
C SER A 131 -2.44 17.98 3.96
N ARG A 132 -2.14 19.22 3.61
CA ARG A 132 -1.50 19.57 2.34
C ARG A 132 -0.08 19.01 2.25
N LEU A 133 0.71 19.11 3.33
CA LEU A 133 2.05 18.55 3.39
C LEU A 133 2.04 17.03 3.16
N LYS A 134 1.10 16.29 3.78
CA LYS A 134 0.90 14.86 3.54
C LYS A 134 0.57 14.58 2.08
N SER A 135 -0.36 15.34 1.50
CA SER A 135 -0.76 15.19 0.09
C SER A 135 0.41 15.45 -0.86
N ASP A 136 1.23 16.45 -0.57
CA ASP A 136 2.39 16.79 -1.38
C ASP A 136 3.51 15.75 -1.23
N PHE A 137 3.71 15.20 -0.04
CA PHE A 137 4.64 14.10 0.21
C PHE A 137 4.22 12.83 -0.55
N GLU A 138 2.92 12.50 -0.53
CA GLU A 138 2.38 11.38 -1.32
C GLU A 138 2.59 11.61 -2.83
N ALA A 139 2.27 12.83 -3.32
CA ALA A 139 2.47 13.18 -4.71
C ALA A 139 3.95 13.12 -5.11
N TYR A 140 4.87 13.53 -4.23
CA TYR A 140 6.31 13.47 -4.47
C TYR A 140 6.81 12.03 -4.67
N LEU A 141 6.42 11.11 -3.79
CA LEU A 141 6.83 9.69 -3.90
C LEU A 141 6.16 8.96 -5.07
N LEU A 142 4.94 9.35 -5.46
CA LEU A 142 4.23 8.75 -6.59
C LEU A 142 4.68 9.32 -7.95
N ASN A 143 4.97 10.60 -8.01
CA ASN A 143 5.37 11.29 -9.23
C ASN A 143 6.03 12.64 -8.91
N PRO A 144 7.36 12.67 -8.76
CA PRO A 144 8.11 13.89 -8.41
C PRO A 144 7.92 15.05 -9.38
N GLU A 145 7.58 14.78 -10.64
CA GLU A 145 7.34 15.82 -11.66
C GLU A 145 6.07 16.65 -11.40
N LYS A 146 5.14 16.12 -10.60
CA LYS A 146 3.94 16.85 -10.17
C LYS A 146 4.26 17.75 -8.98
N ALA A 147 5.27 18.62 -9.16
CA ALA A 147 5.71 19.56 -8.14
C ALA A 147 4.53 20.34 -7.54
N LYS A 148 4.51 20.41 -6.24
CA LYS A 148 3.53 21.10 -5.42
C LYS A 148 4.23 22.10 -4.50
N GLU A 149 3.47 22.77 -3.66
CA GLU A 149 3.98 23.83 -2.79
C GLU A 149 5.16 23.40 -1.93
N TYR A 150 5.09 22.19 -1.33
CA TYR A 150 6.13 21.68 -0.42
C TYR A 150 7.21 20.82 -1.11
N THR A 151 7.20 20.66 -2.42
CA THR A 151 8.07 19.71 -3.14
C THR A 151 9.56 19.93 -2.83
N SER A 152 10.05 21.17 -2.91
CA SER A 152 11.48 21.45 -2.67
C SER A 152 11.92 21.15 -1.24
N ILE A 153 11.06 21.43 -0.25
CA ILE A 153 11.41 21.16 1.14
C ILE A 153 11.31 19.68 1.47
N ILE A 154 10.38 18.95 0.82
CA ILE A 154 10.27 17.48 0.91
C ILE A 154 11.53 16.83 0.33
N ALA A 155 11.98 17.26 -0.85
CA ALA A 155 13.21 16.77 -1.47
C ALA A 155 14.42 16.96 -0.57
N ASN A 156 14.57 18.17 0.00
CA ASN A 156 15.66 18.47 0.93
C ASN A 156 15.57 17.63 2.23
N PHE A 157 14.35 17.41 2.76
CA PHE A 157 14.15 16.57 3.93
C PHE A 157 14.60 15.13 3.68
N ILE A 158 14.23 14.57 2.52
CA ILE A 158 14.64 13.20 2.13
C ILE A 158 16.16 13.15 2.01
N LEU A 159 16.77 14.09 1.27
CA LEU A 159 18.21 14.14 1.03
C LEU A 159 19.02 14.22 2.35
N VAL A 160 18.59 15.06 3.28
CA VAL A 160 19.30 15.25 4.59
C VAL A 160 19.21 13.98 5.47
N ASN A 161 18.12 13.19 5.33
CA ASN A 161 17.90 11.99 6.13
C ASN A 161 18.28 10.68 5.41
N GLU A 162 18.66 10.77 4.12
CA GLU A 162 18.94 9.59 3.28
C GLU A 162 20.05 8.70 3.83
N GLU A 163 21.07 9.26 4.47
CA GLU A 163 22.16 8.48 5.06
C GLU A 163 21.79 7.79 6.38
N THR A 164 20.62 8.14 6.97
CA THR A 164 20.14 7.51 8.20
C THR A 164 19.52 6.14 7.86
N PRO A 165 20.11 5.01 8.31
CA PRO A 165 19.65 3.66 7.89
C PRO A 165 18.19 3.41 8.24
N GLU A 166 17.71 3.89 9.41
CA GLU A 166 16.32 3.72 9.83
C GLU A 166 15.34 4.49 8.92
N PHE A 167 15.69 5.72 8.54
CA PHE A 167 14.87 6.52 7.64
C PHE A 167 14.83 5.90 6.23
N ARG A 168 16.01 5.56 5.68
CA ARG A 168 16.12 4.89 4.37
C ARG A 168 15.30 3.61 4.32
N SER A 169 15.37 2.77 5.35
CA SER A 169 14.58 1.53 5.43
C SER A 169 13.08 1.79 5.34
N LYS A 170 12.57 2.82 6.02
CA LYS A 170 11.15 3.19 5.99
C LYS A 170 10.71 3.73 4.63
N ILE A 171 11.52 4.57 4.00
CA ILE A 171 11.24 5.12 2.65
C ILE A 171 11.26 3.99 1.62
N ASN A 172 12.31 3.16 1.61
CA ASN A 172 12.41 2.01 0.70
C ASN A 172 11.20 1.07 0.83
N GLN A 173 10.74 0.81 2.05
CA GLN A 173 9.55 -0.02 2.27
C GLN A 173 8.30 0.58 1.60
N ILE A 174 8.13 1.90 1.63
CA ILE A 174 7.03 2.60 0.95
C ILE A 174 7.20 2.48 -0.57
N GLU A 175 8.37 2.82 -1.10
CA GLU A 175 8.65 2.84 -2.54
C GLU A 175 8.50 1.46 -3.17
N GLU A 176 9.08 0.42 -2.57
CA GLU A 176 8.94 -0.96 -3.02
C GLU A 176 7.49 -1.46 -2.93
N GLY A 177 6.76 -1.02 -1.91
CA GLY A 177 5.33 -1.26 -1.79
C GLY A 177 4.51 -0.59 -2.90
N LEU A 178 4.87 0.62 -3.30
CA LEU A 178 4.25 1.31 -4.44
C LEU A 178 4.54 0.60 -5.77
N ILE A 179 5.74 0.07 -5.94
CA ILE A 179 6.10 -0.75 -7.12
C ILE A 179 5.22 -2.01 -7.16
N LEU A 180 5.11 -2.73 -6.05
CA LEU A 180 4.22 -3.90 -5.94
C LEU A 180 2.76 -3.53 -6.23
N TYR A 181 2.26 -2.44 -5.66
CA TYR A 181 0.91 -1.95 -5.91
C TYR A 181 0.67 -1.61 -7.39
N THR A 182 1.64 -0.97 -8.04
CA THR A 182 1.57 -0.67 -9.47
C THR A 182 1.45 -1.95 -10.29
N GLY A 183 2.24 -2.97 -9.96
CA GLY A 183 2.15 -4.29 -10.60
C GLY A 183 0.77 -4.93 -10.42
N ILE A 184 0.20 -4.88 -9.21
CA ILE A 184 -1.14 -5.41 -8.93
C ILE A 184 -2.22 -4.67 -9.73
N ARG A 185 -2.13 -3.33 -9.76
CA ARG A 185 -3.14 -2.47 -10.39
C ARG A 185 -3.26 -2.71 -11.89
N TYR A 186 -2.14 -2.94 -12.56
CA TYR A 186 -2.10 -3.04 -14.02
C TYR A 186 -1.98 -4.46 -14.55
N SER A 187 -1.81 -5.45 -13.70
CA SER A 187 -1.73 -6.85 -14.12
C SER A 187 -3.12 -7.50 -14.16
N PRO A 188 -3.54 -8.06 -15.31
CA PRO A 188 -4.80 -8.79 -15.39
C PRO A 188 -4.73 -10.15 -14.66
N ASN A 189 -3.54 -10.67 -14.45
CA ASN A 189 -3.30 -11.94 -13.77
C ASN A 189 -2.01 -11.87 -12.96
N LEU A 190 -2.13 -11.94 -11.63
CA LEU A 190 -0.99 -11.85 -10.71
C LEU A 190 -0.10 -13.10 -10.72
N SER A 191 -0.57 -14.24 -11.25
CA SER A 191 0.26 -15.45 -11.37
C SER A 191 1.46 -15.25 -12.30
N THR A 192 1.42 -14.22 -13.14
CA THR A 192 2.53 -13.85 -14.03
C THR A 192 3.49 -12.81 -13.41
N LEU A 193 3.16 -12.24 -12.25
CA LEU A 193 4.07 -11.32 -11.57
C LEU A 193 5.34 -12.05 -11.12
N GLY A 194 6.48 -11.61 -11.64
CA GLY A 194 7.79 -12.23 -11.38
C GLY A 194 8.09 -13.49 -12.22
N HIS A 195 7.18 -13.89 -13.10
CA HIS A 195 7.42 -14.95 -14.09
C HIS A 195 7.37 -14.37 -15.51
N TRP A 196 8.48 -14.39 -16.18
CA TRP A 196 8.57 -14.02 -17.59
C TRP A 196 8.21 -15.23 -18.44
N SER A 197 7.11 -15.16 -19.17
CA SER A 197 6.63 -16.27 -20.03
C SER A 197 7.28 -16.30 -21.41
N SER A 198 8.09 -15.32 -21.74
CA SER A 198 8.82 -15.20 -23.00
C SER A 198 10.16 -14.48 -22.80
N GLU A 199 11.06 -14.58 -23.76
CA GLU A 199 12.29 -13.76 -23.76
C GLU A 199 11.92 -12.28 -23.66
N LEU A 200 12.47 -11.62 -22.65
CA LEU A 200 12.33 -10.19 -22.43
C LEU A 200 13.55 -9.48 -22.98
N THR A 201 13.38 -8.64 -23.97
CA THR A 201 14.44 -7.72 -24.41
C THR A 201 14.31 -6.42 -23.63
N ILE A 202 15.26 -6.15 -22.74
CA ILE A 202 15.31 -4.91 -21.97
C ILE A 202 16.24 -3.95 -22.70
N PHE A 203 15.69 -2.83 -23.16
CA PHE A 203 16.50 -1.71 -23.65
C PHE A 203 16.84 -0.81 -22.46
N ILE A 204 18.12 -0.77 -22.10
CA ILE A 204 18.62 0.13 -21.07
C ILE A 204 19.26 1.31 -21.79
N ASP A 205 18.75 2.52 -21.53
CA ASP A 205 19.39 3.73 -22.01
C ASP A 205 20.76 3.89 -21.35
N THR A 206 21.77 4.14 -22.16
CA THR A 206 23.16 4.27 -21.69
C THR A 206 23.35 5.40 -20.69
N GLU A 207 22.51 6.43 -20.70
CA GLU A 207 22.53 7.50 -19.69
C GLU A 207 22.21 6.98 -18.27
N HIS A 208 21.44 5.90 -18.15
CA HIS A 208 21.11 5.29 -16.86
C HIS A 208 22.16 4.27 -16.36
N LEU A 209 23.13 3.92 -17.18
CA LEU A 209 24.21 2.98 -16.81
C LEU A 209 25.45 3.68 -16.22
N PHE A 210 25.57 4.98 -16.39
CA PHE A 210 26.78 5.74 -16.06
C PHE A 210 26.57 6.95 -15.13
N ASN A 211 25.37 7.07 -14.49
CA ASN A 211 25.11 8.09 -13.47
C ASN A 211 25.09 7.47 -12.05
#